data_ef477701929e93a355878ac662372c8c
#
_entry.id   ef477701929e93a355878ac662372c8c
#
_cell.length_a   1.000
_cell.length_b   1.000
_cell.length_c   1.000
_cell.angle_alpha   90.00
_cell.angle_beta   90.00
_cell.angle_gamma   90.00
#
_symmetry.space_group_name_H-M   'P 1'
#
loop_
_entity.id
_entity.type
_entity.pdbx_description
1 polymer ?
#
loop_
_entity_poly.entity_id
_entity_poly.type
_entity_poly.pdbx_seq_one_letter_code
_entity_poly.pdbx_strand_id
1 'polypeptide(L)'
;MNSSRSNTEAAPKPAAEGPGTSSNFVRDIIVRDLETNKYAGRVQTRFPPEPNGYLHIGHAKAIYLDFGLADEFGGHTNLRFDDTNPEKEETEYVDSIKESINWLGYNWDSLFYASDYFEQLYQWAIQLIKAGKAYVDDLSAEEIRKHRGTLTEPGKDSPYRNRTIEENLDLFERMRAGEFPDGSRVLRAKIDMASPNLNMRDPVMYRILHAEHHRTGNKWCIYPMYDYAHGQSDSLEKVTHSICTLEFQDHRPLYNWFIEQLGIFPSQQIEFDRLNLTYTLLSKRKLLRLVQEGHVRGWDDPRMPTLVGIRRRGFTPEAIRNFCASIGVSKTDGVLELAMLEHFVREDLNKRTPRAMAVLRPLKVVIDNYPEDQHEEMDAINNPEDPGAGTRKVPFSRVLYIEQDDFREDPPKQYFRLSPGREVRLRYGYFITCTRVVKNEQGEVVEVHCTYDPATRGGNAPDGRKVKATIHWASAAHAIDAEVRVYDNLFSKENPNDVPEGQDFTANLNPNSLEIISKAKLEPSLAGAAPGTRYQFERLGYFCVDPDSKPGALVFNRTLALKDTWAKIEKKLPENKKAGQPHR
;
A
#
# COMPACT_ATOMS: atom_id res chain seq x y z
N MET A 1 -13.00 46.17 -42.16
CA MET A 1 -12.59 44.87 -42.66
C MET A 1 -11.51 44.33 -41.72
N ASN A 2 -11.89 43.53 -40.76
CA ASN A 2 -10.98 42.78 -39.91
C ASN A 2 -11.65 41.42 -39.65
N SER A 3 -11.12 40.39 -40.25
CA SER A 3 -11.57 39.02 -40.13
C SER A 3 -10.95 38.40 -38.87
N SER A 4 -11.76 38.10 -37.86
CA SER A 4 -11.40 37.28 -36.72
C SER A 4 -11.38 35.80 -37.14
N ARG A 5 -10.19 35.20 -37.19
CA ARG A 5 -10.01 33.75 -37.27
C ARG A 5 -10.28 33.14 -35.91
N SER A 6 -11.32 32.34 -35.83
CA SER A 6 -11.57 31.43 -34.69
C SER A 6 -10.55 30.28 -34.70
N ASN A 7 -9.63 30.27 -33.73
CA ASN A 7 -8.83 29.09 -33.42
C ASN A 7 -9.72 28.10 -32.66
N THR A 8 -10.17 27.07 -33.32
CA THR A 8 -10.65 25.84 -32.68
C THR A 8 -9.40 25.00 -32.34
N GLU A 9 -8.96 25.05 -31.11
CA GLU A 9 -8.00 24.07 -30.59
C GLU A 9 -8.65 22.69 -30.67
N ALA A 10 -8.03 21.81 -31.45
CA ALA A 10 -8.40 20.40 -31.50
C ALA A 10 -8.01 19.74 -30.16
N ALA A 11 -8.94 18.94 -29.61
CA ALA A 11 -8.71 18.13 -28.43
C ALA A 11 -7.41 17.31 -28.55
N PRO A 12 -6.61 17.17 -27.50
CA PRO A 12 -5.38 16.41 -27.56
C PRO A 12 -5.68 14.94 -27.90
N LYS A 13 -4.98 14.42 -28.90
CA LYS A 13 -5.04 12.99 -29.26
C LYS A 13 -4.50 12.18 -28.07
N PRO A 14 -5.17 11.07 -27.69
CA PRO A 14 -4.67 10.19 -26.64
C PRO A 14 -3.26 9.71 -26.99
N ALA A 15 -2.38 9.70 -26.01
CA ALA A 15 -1.01 9.19 -26.14
C ALA A 15 -1.04 7.73 -26.63
N ALA A 16 -0.21 7.39 -27.61
CA ALA A 16 -0.11 6.03 -28.14
C ALA A 16 0.29 5.06 -27.02
N GLU A 17 -0.43 3.94 -26.92
CA GLU A 17 -0.12 2.86 -25.99
C GLU A 17 1.33 2.38 -26.19
N GLY A 18 2.14 2.47 -25.12
CA GLY A 18 3.44 1.82 -25.06
C GLY A 18 3.27 0.30 -25.01
N PRO A 19 4.24 -0.49 -25.50
CA PRO A 19 4.15 -1.94 -25.46
C PRO A 19 4.12 -2.44 -24.02
N GLY A 20 2.95 -2.97 -23.57
CA GLY A 20 2.78 -3.65 -22.28
C GLY A 20 1.74 -3.09 -21.32
N THR A 21 0.84 -2.18 -21.73
CA THR A 21 -0.28 -1.73 -20.88
C THR A 21 -1.35 -2.82 -20.78
N SER A 22 -1.59 -3.27 -19.54
CA SER A 22 -2.68 -4.19 -19.22
C SER A 22 -4.04 -3.56 -19.52
N SER A 23 -5.04 -4.37 -19.90
CA SER A 23 -6.41 -3.92 -20.18
C SER A 23 -7.01 -3.12 -19.01
N ASN A 24 -7.59 -1.96 -19.30
CA ASN A 24 -8.26 -1.11 -18.32
C ASN A 24 -9.63 -0.66 -18.87
N PHE A 25 -10.66 -1.45 -18.58
CA PHE A 25 -12.02 -1.19 -19.04
C PHE A 25 -12.62 0.13 -18.48
N VAL A 26 -12.13 0.62 -17.32
CA VAL A 26 -12.55 1.93 -16.77
C VAL A 26 -12.06 3.06 -17.70
N ARG A 27 -10.83 2.96 -18.16
CA ARG A 27 -10.26 3.84 -19.18
C ARG A 27 -11.10 3.83 -20.47
N ASP A 28 -11.49 2.63 -20.92
CA ASP A 28 -12.30 2.47 -22.13
C ASP A 28 -13.68 3.12 -22.00
N ILE A 29 -14.28 3.10 -20.79
CA ILE A 29 -15.54 3.80 -20.49
C ILE A 29 -15.33 5.32 -20.61
N ILE A 30 -14.25 5.87 -20.01
CA ILE A 30 -13.93 7.30 -20.08
C ILE A 30 -13.74 7.74 -21.54
N VAL A 31 -12.96 6.99 -22.33
CA VAL A 31 -12.74 7.26 -23.76
C VAL A 31 -14.08 7.34 -24.50
N ARG A 32 -14.95 6.35 -24.32
CA ARG A 32 -16.28 6.33 -24.94
C ARG A 32 -17.15 7.51 -24.53
N ASP A 33 -17.15 7.87 -23.23
CA ASP A 33 -17.94 8.99 -22.72
C ASP A 33 -17.42 10.34 -23.24
N LEU A 34 -16.11 10.46 -23.50
CA LEU A 34 -15.50 11.61 -24.17
C LEU A 34 -15.89 11.67 -25.66
N GLU A 35 -15.82 10.54 -26.40
CA GLU A 35 -16.20 10.45 -27.80
C GLU A 35 -17.67 10.80 -28.02
N THR A 36 -18.55 10.37 -27.10
CA THR A 36 -19.99 10.68 -27.16
C THR A 36 -20.35 12.04 -26.55
N ASN A 37 -19.38 12.77 -26.02
CA ASN A 37 -19.55 14.04 -25.32
C ASN A 37 -20.57 13.98 -24.16
N LYS A 38 -20.71 12.84 -23.50
CA LYS A 38 -21.72 12.57 -22.47
C LYS A 38 -21.67 13.56 -21.30
N TYR A 39 -20.49 14.00 -20.91
CA TYR A 39 -20.27 14.94 -19.81
C TYR A 39 -19.66 16.28 -20.28
N ALA A 40 -19.93 16.67 -21.55
CA ALA A 40 -19.38 17.88 -22.15
C ALA A 40 -17.85 17.95 -22.10
N GLY A 41 -17.17 16.82 -22.37
CA GLY A 41 -15.70 16.69 -22.37
C GLY A 41 -15.04 16.66 -20.98
N ARG A 42 -15.83 16.60 -19.91
CA ARG A 42 -15.30 16.61 -18.54
C ARG A 42 -15.00 15.19 -18.05
N VAL A 43 -13.85 15.08 -17.36
CA VAL A 43 -13.51 13.91 -16.53
C VAL A 43 -13.31 14.39 -15.10
N GLN A 44 -14.19 13.97 -14.21
CA GLN A 44 -14.15 14.29 -12.79
C GLN A 44 -14.28 13.00 -12.00
N THR A 45 -13.25 12.67 -11.23
CA THR A 45 -13.22 11.53 -10.32
C THR A 45 -13.19 12.00 -8.87
N ARG A 46 -13.19 11.08 -7.93
CA ARG A 46 -12.98 11.36 -6.52
C ARG A 46 -12.47 10.13 -5.79
N PHE A 47 -11.63 10.35 -4.78
CA PHE A 47 -11.26 9.34 -3.80
C PHE A 47 -12.00 9.63 -2.48
N PRO A 48 -12.94 8.75 -2.01
CA PRO A 48 -13.83 9.03 -0.89
C PRO A 48 -13.52 8.16 0.35
N PRO A 49 -12.35 8.29 1.00
CA PRO A 49 -12.04 7.46 2.16
C PRO A 49 -12.88 7.84 3.38
N GLU A 50 -13.31 6.85 4.17
CA GLU A 50 -13.76 7.08 5.54
C GLU A 50 -12.56 7.44 6.43
N PRO A 51 -12.61 8.51 7.24
CA PRO A 51 -11.50 8.92 8.12
C PRO A 51 -11.48 8.11 9.43
N ASN A 52 -11.47 6.78 9.32
CA ASN A 52 -11.60 5.83 10.41
C ASN A 52 -10.46 4.79 10.46
N GLY A 53 -9.29 5.06 9.82
CA GLY A 53 -8.06 4.25 9.85
C GLY A 53 -7.07 4.62 8.76
N TYR A 54 -5.91 4.00 8.86
CA TYR A 54 -4.81 4.17 7.90
C TYR A 54 -5.10 3.49 6.57
N LEU A 55 -4.67 4.12 5.47
CA LEU A 55 -4.73 3.52 4.14
C LEU A 55 -3.75 2.33 4.03
N HIS A 56 -4.13 1.33 3.27
CA HIS A 56 -3.31 0.15 2.98
C HIS A 56 -3.06 0.02 1.47
N ILE A 57 -2.23 -0.93 1.05
CA ILE A 57 -1.85 -1.15 -0.34
C ILE A 57 -3.08 -1.33 -1.28
N GLY A 58 -4.18 -1.87 -0.78
CA GLY A 58 -5.44 -1.95 -1.56
C GLY A 58 -5.99 -0.59 -1.97
N HIS A 59 -5.86 0.43 -1.12
CA HIS A 59 -6.27 1.80 -1.44
C HIS A 59 -5.33 2.44 -2.48
N ALA A 60 -4.05 2.01 -2.56
CA ALA A 60 -3.14 2.54 -3.57
C ALA A 60 -3.63 2.26 -5.00
N LYS A 61 -4.29 1.10 -5.24
CA LYS A 61 -4.91 0.80 -6.54
C LYS A 61 -6.07 1.74 -6.85
N ALA A 62 -6.94 2.03 -5.88
CA ALA A 62 -8.03 2.98 -6.04
C ALA A 62 -7.50 4.40 -6.32
N ILE A 63 -6.52 4.86 -5.51
CA ILE A 63 -5.87 6.17 -5.71
C ILE A 63 -5.23 6.25 -7.10
N TYR A 64 -4.50 5.20 -7.53
CA TYR A 64 -3.91 5.14 -8.86
C TYR A 64 -4.96 5.28 -9.98
N LEU A 65 -6.14 4.66 -9.82
CA LEU A 65 -7.21 4.74 -10.81
C LEU A 65 -7.91 6.10 -10.78
N ASP A 66 -8.31 6.57 -9.60
CA ASP A 66 -9.04 7.83 -9.46
C ASP A 66 -8.22 9.03 -9.96
N PHE A 67 -6.98 9.15 -9.44
CA PHE A 67 -6.09 10.26 -9.79
C PHE A 67 -5.43 10.06 -11.16
N GLY A 68 -4.89 8.87 -11.43
CA GLY A 68 -4.15 8.60 -12.65
C GLY A 68 -4.98 8.70 -13.92
N LEU A 69 -6.24 8.22 -13.88
CA LEU A 69 -7.14 8.37 -15.04
C LEU A 69 -7.59 9.83 -15.24
N ALA A 70 -7.87 10.56 -14.16
CA ALA A 70 -8.18 11.99 -14.31
C ALA A 70 -6.99 12.75 -14.90
N ASP A 71 -5.79 12.55 -14.41
CA ASP A 71 -4.57 13.17 -14.93
C ASP A 71 -4.33 12.82 -16.41
N GLU A 72 -4.53 11.56 -16.81
CA GLU A 72 -4.36 11.09 -18.21
C GLU A 72 -5.25 11.85 -19.18
N PHE A 73 -6.49 12.15 -18.77
CA PHE A 73 -7.48 12.83 -19.61
C PHE A 73 -7.60 14.34 -19.35
N GLY A 74 -6.66 14.94 -18.59
CA GLY A 74 -6.68 16.36 -18.25
C GLY A 74 -7.90 16.76 -17.40
N GLY A 75 -8.42 15.82 -16.61
CA GLY A 75 -9.54 16.00 -15.70
C GLY A 75 -9.11 16.41 -14.31
N HIS A 76 -10.01 16.23 -13.34
CA HIS A 76 -9.83 16.61 -11.94
C HIS A 76 -10.20 15.47 -11.00
N THR A 77 -9.56 15.44 -9.82
CA THR A 77 -9.86 14.49 -8.76
C THR A 77 -10.10 15.19 -7.43
N ASN A 78 -11.26 14.95 -6.84
CA ASN A 78 -11.57 15.43 -5.49
C ASN A 78 -11.11 14.40 -4.42
N LEU A 79 -10.65 14.91 -3.29
CA LEU A 79 -10.58 14.14 -2.06
C LEU A 79 -11.82 14.47 -1.23
N ARG A 80 -12.69 13.48 -0.97
CA ARG A 80 -13.86 13.64 -0.12
C ARG A 80 -13.79 12.67 1.05
N PHE A 81 -13.69 13.18 2.25
CA PHE A 81 -13.85 12.34 3.43
C PHE A 81 -15.32 11.97 3.62
N ASP A 82 -15.60 10.66 3.63
CA ASP A 82 -16.92 10.15 3.96
C ASP A 82 -17.07 10.08 5.47
N ASP A 83 -17.39 11.23 6.06
CA ASP A 83 -17.54 11.44 7.49
C ASP A 83 -19.03 11.42 7.92
N THR A 84 -19.79 10.43 7.45
CA THR A 84 -21.20 10.26 7.79
C THR A 84 -21.45 9.57 9.13
N ASN A 85 -20.42 8.97 9.74
CA ASN A 85 -20.54 8.24 11.01
C ASN A 85 -19.75 8.92 12.14
N PRO A 86 -20.40 9.65 13.07
CA PRO A 86 -19.74 10.46 14.09
C PRO A 86 -18.87 9.68 15.09
N GLU A 87 -19.15 8.37 15.30
CA GLU A 87 -18.49 7.58 16.35
C GLU A 87 -17.07 7.07 15.98
N LYS A 88 -16.62 7.24 14.76
CA LYS A 88 -15.43 6.53 14.26
C LYS A 88 -14.36 7.43 13.63
N GLU A 89 -14.52 8.72 13.68
CA GLU A 89 -13.74 9.66 12.90
C GLU A 89 -12.73 10.42 13.75
N GLU A 90 -11.45 10.32 13.37
CA GLU A 90 -10.34 10.95 14.09
C GLU A 90 -9.48 11.79 13.14
N THR A 91 -9.06 12.97 13.61
CA THR A 91 -8.20 13.90 12.85
C THR A 91 -6.88 13.25 12.42
N GLU A 92 -6.34 12.35 13.23
CA GLU A 92 -5.12 11.59 12.91
C GLU A 92 -5.25 10.83 11.57
N TYR A 93 -6.41 10.19 11.34
CA TYR A 93 -6.62 9.45 10.08
C TYR A 93 -6.77 10.37 8.89
N VAL A 94 -7.42 11.53 9.06
CA VAL A 94 -7.52 12.55 8.00
C VAL A 94 -6.13 12.99 7.53
N ASP A 95 -5.24 13.31 8.47
CA ASP A 95 -3.88 13.76 8.16
C ASP A 95 -3.04 12.64 7.52
N SER A 96 -3.12 11.42 8.05
CA SER A 96 -2.42 10.26 7.48
C SER A 96 -2.88 9.92 6.06
N ILE A 97 -4.18 10.05 5.77
CA ILE A 97 -4.74 9.84 4.42
C ILE A 97 -4.18 10.86 3.45
N LYS A 98 -4.20 12.15 3.81
CA LYS A 98 -3.62 13.24 3.00
C LYS A 98 -2.13 13.00 2.73
N GLU A 99 -1.36 12.67 3.75
CA GLU A 99 0.06 12.39 3.63
C GLU A 99 0.32 11.19 2.71
N SER A 100 -0.48 10.13 2.81
CA SER A 100 -0.35 8.93 2.00
C SER A 100 -0.63 9.18 0.51
N ILE A 101 -1.63 10.01 0.18
CA ILE A 101 -1.94 10.41 -1.21
C ILE A 101 -0.78 11.24 -1.78
N ASN A 102 -0.32 12.24 -1.03
CA ASN A 102 0.83 13.07 -1.43
C ASN A 102 2.11 12.24 -1.59
N TRP A 103 2.35 11.29 -0.69
CA TRP A 103 3.49 10.38 -0.80
C TRP A 103 3.44 9.51 -2.05
N LEU A 104 2.23 9.06 -2.47
CA LEU A 104 2.05 8.35 -3.73
C LEU A 104 2.27 9.23 -4.96
N GLY A 105 2.47 10.55 -4.79
CA GLY A 105 2.76 11.51 -5.84
C GLY A 105 1.51 12.13 -6.46
N TYR A 106 0.37 12.07 -5.79
CA TYR A 106 -0.88 12.65 -6.23
C TYR A 106 -1.29 13.85 -5.37
N ASN A 107 -2.02 14.78 -5.98
CA ASN A 107 -2.65 15.92 -5.34
C ASN A 107 -4.11 15.98 -5.76
N TRP A 108 -4.98 16.40 -4.87
CA TRP A 108 -6.40 16.59 -5.16
C TRP A 108 -6.68 18.04 -5.57
N ASP A 109 -7.67 18.23 -6.43
CA ASP A 109 -8.10 19.57 -6.87
C ASP A 109 -8.95 20.26 -5.79
N SER A 110 -9.86 19.52 -5.16
CA SER A 110 -10.73 20.02 -4.11
C SER A 110 -10.84 19.03 -2.96
N LEU A 111 -10.99 19.58 -1.75
CA LEU A 111 -11.19 18.82 -0.53
C LEU A 111 -12.60 19.05 0.00
N PHE A 112 -13.36 17.96 0.17
CA PHE A 112 -14.72 17.96 0.68
C PHE A 112 -14.89 16.98 1.82
N TYR A 113 -15.99 17.14 2.54
CA TYR A 113 -16.48 16.23 3.55
C TYR A 113 -17.95 15.92 3.30
N ALA A 114 -18.39 14.70 3.52
CA ALA A 114 -19.80 14.35 3.38
C ALA A 114 -20.68 15.19 4.33
N SER A 115 -20.16 15.54 5.49
CA SER A 115 -20.81 16.43 6.46
C SER A 115 -21.06 17.87 5.95
N ASP A 116 -20.34 18.34 4.93
CA ASP A 116 -20.62 19.62 4.28
C ASP A 116 -22.00 19.62 3.59
N TYR A 117 -22.49 18.45 3.23
CA TYR A 117 -23.73 18.25 2.47
C TYR A 117 -24.93 17.83 3.33
N PHE A 118 -24.80 17.69 4.65
CA PHE A 118 -25.87 17.20 5.51
C PHE A 118 -27.19 17.97 5.38
N GLU A 119 -27.14 19.28 5.24
CA GLU A 119 -28.35 20.08 5.03
C GLU A 119 -29.01 19.77 3.67
N GLN A 120 -28.22 19.70 2.61
CA GLN A 120 -28.74 19.40 1.27
C GLN A 120 -29.29 17.96 1.20
N LEU A 121 -28.61 17.01 1.81
CA LEU A 121 -29.08 15.62 1.93
C LEU A 121 -30.41 15.56 2.69
N TYR A 122 -30.56 16.32 3.77
CA TYR A 122 -31.81 16.43 4.51
C TYR A 122 -32.95 17.00 3.65
N GLN A 123 -32.69 18.05 2.88
CA GLN A 123 -33.69 18.64 1.98
C GLN A 123 -34.11 17.65 0.88
N TRP A 124 -33.19 16.87 0.35
CA TRP A 124 -33.51 15.82 -0.62
C TRP A 124 -34.29 14.66 -0.01
N ALA A 125 -34.04 14.32 1.25
CA ALA A 125 -34.87 13.35 1.97
C ALA A 125 -36.30 13.85 2.11
N ILE A 126 -36.54 15.13 2.43
CA ILE A 126 -37.86 15.77 2.45
C ILE A 126 -38.51 15.71 1.06
N GLN A 127 -37.76 15.96 0.00
CA GLN A 127 -38.26 15.85 -1.39
C GLN A 127 -38.74 14.43 -1.69
N LEU A 128 -38.00 13.39 -1.29
CA LEU A 128 -38.41 11.99 -1.46
C LEU A 128 -39.64 11.63 -0.64
N ILE A 129 -39.77 12.14 0.59
CA ILE A 129 -41.00 11.97 1.40
C ILE A 129 -42.18 12.60 0.69
N LYS A 130 -42.08 13.85 0.22
CA LYS A 130 -43.14 14.57 -0.53
C LYS A 130 -43.55 13.85 -1.81
N ALA A 131 -42.60 13.17 -2.47
CA ALA A 131 -42.86 12.34 -3.62
C ALA A 131 -43.45 10.95 -3.31
N GLY A 132 -43.67 10.63 -2.02
CA GLY A 132 -44.14 9.31 -1.57
C GLY A 132 -43.10 8.20 -1.77
N LYS A 133 -41.81 8.56 -1.85
CA LYS A 133 -40.66 7.67 -2.11
C LYS A 133 -39.84 7.36 -0.85
N ALA A 134 -40.24 7.89 0.31
CA ALA A 134 -39.62 7.59 1.59
C ALA A 134 -40.66 7.63 2.71
N TYR A 135 -40.43 6.90 3.78
CA TYR A 135 -41.29 6.83 4.97
C TYR A 135 -40.46 6.63 6.23
N VAL A 136 -40.99 7.11 7.35
CA VAL A 136 -40.45 6.87 8.70
C VAL A 136 -40.93 5.53 9.19
N ASP A 137 -40.01 4.69 9.65
CA ASP A 137 -40.27 3.34 10.15
C ASP A 137 -39.87 3.25 11.61
N ASP A 138 -40.79 2.72 12.45
CA ASP A 138 -40.59 2.54 13.89
C ASP A 138 -40.08 1.13 14.22
N LEU A 139 -39.81 0.29 13.22
CA LEU A 139 -39.23 -1.03 13.44
C LEU A 139 -37.78 -0.90 13.92
N SER A 140 -37.39 -1.72 14.87
CA SER A 140 -36.02 -1.88 15.30
C SER A 140 -35.12 -2.47 14.18
N ALA A 141 -33.81 -2.32 14.30
CA ALA A 141 -32.87 -2.88 13.34
C ALA A 141 -33.02 -4.40 13.16
N GLU A 142 -33.38 -5.13 14.22
CA GLU A 142 -33.64 -6.58 14.17
C GLU A 142 -34.91 -6.90 13.39
N GLU A 143 -35.99 -6.17 13.64
CA GLU A 143 -37.28 -6.32 12.95
C GLU A 143 -37.13 -5.96 11.47
N ILE A 144 -36.42 -4.86 11.13
CA ILE A 144 -36.11 -4.49 9.74
C ILE A 144 -35.37 -5.62 9.05
N ARG A 145 -34.39 -6.25 9.72
CA ARG A 145 -33.66 -7.40 9.15
C ARG A 145 -34.59 -8.58 8.89
N LYS A 146 -35.51 -8.89 9.79
CA LYS A 146 -36.50 -9.95 9.60
C LYS A 146 -37.47 -9.62 8.47
N HIS A 147 -37.98 -8.39 8.39
CA HIS A 147 -38.86 -7.94 7.33
C HIS A 147 -38.19 -7.92 5.95
N ARG A 148 -36.88 -7.62 5.88
CA ARG A 148 -36.14 -7.62 4.63
C ARG A 148 -36.08 -8.99 3.95
N GLY A 149 -36.22 -10.08 4.71
CA GLY A 149 -36.14 -11.45 4.20
C GLY A 149 -34.70 -11.87 3.86
N THR A 150 -34.58 -12.88 3.00
CA THR A 150 -33.29 -13.47 2.57
C THR A 150 -33.12 -13.40 1.05
N LEU A 151 -32.02 -13.92 0.53
CA LEU A 151 -31.82 -14.01 -0.94
C LEU A 151 -32.85 -14.92 -1.62
N THR A 152 -33.40 -15.90 -0.89
CA THR A 152 -34.36 -16.88 -1.40
C THR A 152 -35.81 -16.58 -1.00
N GLU A 153 -36.02 -15.68 -0.02
CA GLU A 153 -37.34 -15.29 0.47
C GLU A 153 -37.54 -13.80 0.25
N PRO A 154 -38.67 -13.36 -0.33
CA PRO A 154 -39.00 -11.94 -0.47
C PRO A 154 -39.16 -11.28 0.88
N GLY A 155 -38.95 -9.98 0.92
CA GLY A 155 -39.25 -9.17 2.11
C GLY A 155 -40.76 -8.99 2.32
N LYS A 156 -41.11 -8.47 3.51
CA LYS A 156 -42.46 -8.10 3.91
C LYS A 156 -42.52 -6.60 4.16
N ASP A 157 -43.60 -5.98 3.74
CA ASP A 157 -43.83 -4.57 4.00
C ASP A 157 -43.83 -4.28 5.51
N SER A 158 -43.23 -3.16 5.89
CA SER A 158 -43.37 -2.64 7.24
C SER A 158 -44.80 -2.18 7.48
N PRO A 159 -45.38 -2.36 8.69
CA PRO A 159 -46.69 -1.80 9.04
C PRO A 159 -46.73 -0.27 8.89
N TYR A 160 -45.58 0.39 8.91
CA TYR A 160 -45.45 1.84 8.81
C TYR A 160 -45.24 2.35 7.38
N ARG A 161 -45.11 1.46 6.40
CA ARG A 161 -44.78 1.77 5.00
C ARG A 161 -45.80 2.67 4.30
N ASN A 162 -47.04 2.63 4.78
CA ASN A 162 -48.16 3.35 4.18
C ASN A 162 -48.66 4.55 5.03
N ARG A 163 -47.80 5.09 5.92
CA ARG A 163 -48.05 6.38 6.57
C ARG A 163 -48.26 7.48 5.53
N THR A 164 -49.07 8.47 5.85
CA THR A 164 -49.30 9.62 4.97
C THR A 164 -48.05 10.45 4.81
N ILE A 165 -48.01 11.27 3.76
CA ILE A 165 -46.86 12.19 3.52
C ILE A 165 -46.70 13.15 4.69
N GLU A 166 -47.81 13.68 5.21
CA GLU A 166 -47.86 14.63 6.32
C GLU A 166 -47.31 14.01 7.62
N GLU A 167 -47.70 12.78 7.96
CA GLU A 167 -47.18 12.06 9.11
C GLU A 167 -45.65 11.81 8.98
N ASN A 168 -45.20 11.41 7.79
CA ASN A 168 -43.78 11.16 7.56
C ASN A 168 -42.94 12.45 7.66
N LEU A 169 -43.47 13.58 7.17
CA LEU A 169 -42.80 14.88 7.30
C LEU A 169 -42.70 15.32 8.75
N ASP A 170 -43.81 15.26 9.51
CA ASP A 170 -43.82 15.58 10.94
C ASP A 170 -42.82 14.73 11.73
N LEU A 171 -42.88 13.41 11.53
CA LEU A 171 -41.97 12.49 12.21
C LEU A 171 -40.50 12.72 11.86
N PHE A 172 -40.18 12.98 10.58
CA PHE A 172 -38.79 13.20 10.16
C PHE A 172 -38.24 14.53 10.69
N GLU A 173 -39.06 15.59 10.75
CA GLU A 173 -38.68 16.86 11.37
C GLU A 173 -38.44 16.68 12.89
N ARG A 174 -39.27 15.93 13.58
CA ARG A 174 -39.11 15.62 15.00
C ARG A 174 -37.90 14.70 15.27
N MET A 175 -37.56 13.79 14.33
CA MET A 175 -36.33 13.03 14.40
C MET A 175 -35.10 13.99 14.37
N ARG A 176 -35.11 14.99 13.48
CA ARG A 176 -34.06 16.02 13.42
C ARG A 176 -34.02 16.90 14.68
N ALA A 177 -35.15 17.18 15.27
CA ALA A 177 -35.29 17.96 16.50
C ALA A 177 -34.77 17.22 17.75
N GLY A 178 -34.45 15.92 17.64
CA GLY A 178 -33.94 15.11 18.75
C GLY A 178 -35.03 14.64 19.74
N GLU A 179 -36.29 14.61 19.32
CA GLU A 179 -37.38 14.19 20.20
C GLU A 179 -37.41 12.68 20.46
N PHE A 180 -36.69 11.88 19.68
CA PHE A 180 -36.74 10.43 19.74
C PHE A 180 -35.40 9.82 20.12
N PRO A 181 -35.38 8.73 20.94
CA PRO A 181 -34.15 8.09 21.33
C PRO A 181 -33.50 7.32 20.15
N ASP A 182 -32.22 7.03 20.30
CA ASP A 182 -31.42 6.27 19.33
C ASP A 182 -32.09 4.92 19.02
N GLY A 183 -32.06 4.56 17.74
CA GLY A 183 -32.61 3.28 17.27
C GLY A 183 -34.12 3.14 17.29
N SER A 184 -34.86 4.16 17.75
CA SER A 184 -36.34 4.09 17.83
C SER A 184 -37.03 4.29 16.49
N ARG A 185 -36.41 5.02 15.57
CA ARG A 185 -36.94 5.31 14.24
C ARG A 185 -35.80 5.44 13.22
N VAL A 186 -36.15 5.13 11.96
CA VAL A 186 -35.31 5.34 10.80
C VAL A 186 -36.14 5.93 9.65
N LEU A 187 -35.48 6.65 8.72
CA LEU A 187 -36.10 6.97 7.45
C LEU A 187 -35.69 5.89 6.43
N ARG A 188 -36.65 5.34 5.69
CA ARG A 188 -36.43 4.32 4.67
C ARG A 188 -36.88 4.80 3.31
N ALA A 189 -36.16 4.43 2.27
CA ALA A 189 -36.64 4.57 0.89
C ALA A 189 -37.78 3.58 0.65
N LYS A 190 -38.81 3.98 -0.10
CA LYS A 190 -39.95 3.16 -0.49
C LYS A 190 -39.76 2.66 -1.93
N ILE A 191 -39.24 1.45 -2.07
CA ILE A 191 -38.86 0.88 -3.38
C ILE A 191 -39.64 -0.43 -3.64
N ASP A 192 -39.03 -1.59 -3.37
CA ASP A 192 -39.66 -2.89 -3.62
C ASP A 192 -39.16 -3.95 -2.64
N MET A 193 -40.03 -4.37 -1.72
CA MET A 193 -39.71 -5.40 -0.74
C MET A 193 -39.58 -6.82 -1.34
N ALA A 194 -40.02 -7.03 -2.58
CA ALA A 194 -39.85 -8.30 -3.31
C ALA A 194 -38.61 -8.35 -4.21
N SER A 195 -37.86 -7.25 -4.30
CA SER A 195 -36.65 -7.19 -5.13
C SER A 195 -35.69 -8.34 -4.86
N PRO A 196 -35.09 -8.98 -5.90
CA PRO A 196 -34.02 -9.98 -5.70
C PRO A 196 -32.75 -9.34 -5.11
N ASN A 197 -32.55 -8.04 -5.28
CA ASN A 197 -31.45 -7.30 -4.67
C ASN A 197 -31.88 -6.78 -3.29
N LEU A 198 -31.21 -7.27 -2.24
CA LEU A 198 -31.51 -6.88 -0.85
C LEU A 198 -31.34 -5.38 -0.59
N ASN A 199 -30.45 -4.70 -1.33
CA ASN A 199 -30.22 -3.26 -1.18
C ASN A 199 -31.40 -2.43 -1.71
N MET A 200 -32.30 -3.01 -2.52
CA MET A 200 -33.49 -2.38 -3.07
C MET A 200 -34.74 -2.62 -2.21
N ARG A 201 -34.63 -3.42 -1.11
CA ARG A 201 -35.76 -3.73 -0.23
C ARG A 201 -35.90 -2.67 0.86
N ASP A 202 -36.44 -1.53 0.48
CA ASP A 202 -36.68 -0.37 1.34
C ASP A 202 -35.49 -0.07 2.29
N PRO A 203 -34.31 0.33 1.72
CA PRO A 203 -33.11 0.56 2.52
C PRO A 203 -33.26 1.74 3.47
N VAL A 204 -32.51 1.70 4.58
CA VAL A 204 -32.42 2.80 5.53
C VAL A 204 -31.65 3.96 4.92
N MET A 205 -32.21 5.16 4.97
CA MET A 205 -31.61 6.42 4.51
C MET A 205 -31.01 7.22 5.67
N TYR A 206 -31.73 7.34 6.79
CA TYR A 206 -31.32 8.04 8.01
C TYR A 206 -31.56 7.21 9.25
N ARG A 207 -30.66 7.34 10.22
CA ARG A 207 -30.80 6.80 11.58
C ARG A 207 -30.71 7.92 12.62
N ILE A 208 -31.29 7.72 13.78
CA ILE A 208 -31.13 8.58 14.95
C ILE A 208 -29.87 8.13 15.69
N LEU A 209 -28.98 9.07 15.99
CA LEU A 209 -27.75 8.83 16.77
C LEU A 209 -27.36 10.12 17.49
N HIS A 210 -27.48 10.17 18.81
CA HIS A 210 -27.05 11.30 19.62
C HIS A 210 -25.58 11.18 19.96
N ALA A 211 -24.73 11.60 19.02
CA ALA A 211 -23.28 11.59 19.14
C ALA A 211 -22.69 12.90 18.61
N GLU A 212 -21.63 13.35 19.24
CA GLU A 212 -20.88 14.52 18.75
C GLU A 212 -20.12 14.17 17.47
N HIS A 213 -20.32 14.96 16.42
CA HIS A 213 -19.62 14.80 15.17
C HIS A 213 -18.38 15.70 15.12
N HIS A 214 -17.23 15.18 14.68
CA HIS A 214 -15.93 15.87 14.71
C HIS A 214 -15.91 17.25 14.01
N ARG A 215 -16.81 17.50 13.04
CA ARG A 215 -16.90 18.79 12.33
C ARG A 215 -18.18 19.57 12.66
N THR A 216 -19.31 18.91 12.79
CA THR A 216 -20.59 19.58 12.99
C THR A 216 -21.01 19.65 14.45
N GLY A 217 -20.23 19.05 15.37
CA GLY A 217 -20.55 19.01 16.79
C GLY A 217 -21.92 18.34 17.05
N ASN A 218 -22.74 18.98 17.88
CA ASN A 218 -24.08 18.50 18.25
C ASN A 218 -25.21 19.09 17.38
N LYS A 219 -24.89 19.62 16.18
CA LYS A 219 -25.91 20.21 15.29
C LYS A 219 -26.90 19.18 14.74
N TRP A 220 -26.47 17.93 14.62
CA TRP A 220 -27.23 16.82 14.08
C TRP A 220 -27.38 15.71 15.09
N CYS A 221 -28.54 15.08 15.11
CA CYS A 221 -28.84 13.85 15.85
C CYS A 221 -29.47 12.78 14.94
N ILE A 222 -29.58 13.06 13.64
CA ILE A 222 -29.85 12.10 12.59
C ILE A 222 -28.73 12.13 11.58
N TYR A 223 -28.28 10.96 11.13
CA TYR A 223 -27.17 10.82 10.21
C TYR A 223 -27.56 10.00 8.99
N PRO A 224 -27.17 10.45 7.78
CA PRO A 224 -27.45 9.69 6.57
C PRO A 224 -26.63 8.39 6.55
N MET A 225 -27.22 7.35 6.01
CA MET A 225 -26.49 6.11 5.72
C MET A 225 -25.63 6.27 4.47
N TYR A 226 -24.55 5.52 4.38
CA TYR A 226 -23.61 5.54 3.26
C TYR A 226 -24.32 5.48 1.90
N ASP A 227 -25.19 4.49 1.68
CA ASP A 227 -25.87 4.28 0.41
C ASP A 227 -26.77 5.46 -0.01
N TYR A 228 -27.25 6.24 0.94
CA TYR A 228 -28.00 7.45 0.67
C TYR A 228 -27.09 8.64 0.38
N ALA A 229 -26.02 8.83 1.17
CA ALA A 229 -25.16 10.01 1.07
C ALA A 229 -24.23 9.98 -0.15
N HIS A 230 -23.74 8.81 -0.54
CA HIS A 230 -22.64 8.63 -1.47
C HIS A 230 -22.94 9.16 -2.89
N GLY A 231 -24.03 8.68 -3.53
CA GLY A 231 -24.40 9.09 -4.89
C GLY A 231 -24.78 10.57 -4.97
N GLN A 232 -25.45 11.10 -3.93
CA GLN A 232 -25.83 12.50 -3.85
C GLN A 232 -24.62 13.42 -3.68
N SER A 233 -23.63 13.01 -2.87
CA SER A 233 -22.37 13.74 -2.74
C SER A 233 -21.62 13.78 -4.07
N ASP A 234 -21.53 12.65 -4.78
CA ASP A 234 -20.95 12.60 -6.14
C ASP A 234 -21.66 13.56 -7.10
N SER A 235 -22.99 13.60 -7.02
CA SER A 235 -23.82 14.49 -7.83
C SER A 235 -23.56 15.98 -7.53
N LEU A 236 -23.44 16.35 -6.25
CA LEU A 236 -23.13 17.73 -5.81
C LEU A 236 -21.77 18.18 -6.35
N GLU A 237 -20.79 17.31 -6.28
CA GLU A 237 -19.43 17.56 -6.76
C GLU A 237 -19.29 17.45 -8.28
N LYS A 238 -20.36 17.06 -8.99
CA LYS A 238 -20.34 16.82 -10.44
C LYS A 238 -19.32 15.76 -10.87
N VAL A 239 -19.12 14.73 -10.05
CA VAL A 239 -18.31 13.57 -10.38
C VAL A 239 -18.91 12.87 -11.59
N THR A 240 -18.12 12.72 -12.64
CA THR A 240 -18.56 12.05 -13.88
C THR A 240 -18.42 10.54 -13.79
N HIS A 241 -17.27 10.08 -13.27
CA HIS A 241 -16.90 8.69 -13.16
C HIS A 241 -16.62 8.36 -11.68
N SER A 242 -17.61 7.75 -11.04
CA SER A 242 -17.59 7.35 -9.64
C SER A 242 -16.99 5.94 -9.54
N ILE A 243 -15.64 5.86 -9.45
CA ILE A 243 -14.90 4.60 -9.45
C ILE A 243 -14.87 4.02 -8.03
N CYS A 244 -15.21 2.73 -7.88
CA CYS A 244 -15.24 2.04 -6.59
C CYS A 244 -14.91 0.55 -6.74
N THR A 245 -14.80 -0.19 -5.64
CA THR A 245 -14.53 -1.63 -5.66
C THR A 245 -15.77 -2.47 -5.92
N LEU A 246 -15.60 -3.72 -6.39
CA LEU A 246 -16.69 -4.66 -6.74
C LEU A 246 -17.66 -4.94 -5.58
N GLU A 247 -17.27 -4.70 -4.33
CA GLU A 247 -18.17 -4.85 -3.19
C GLU A 247 -19.40 -3.94 -3.26
N PHE A 248 -19.36 -2.86 -4.05
CA PHE A 248 -20.46 -1.94 -4.28
C PHE A 248 -21.29 -2.25 -5.53
N GLN A 249 -21.02 -3.33 -6.25
CA GLN A 249 -21.73 -3.69 -7.48
C GLN A 249 -23.23 -3.84 -7.24
N ASP A 250 -23.64 -4.50 -6.17
CA ASP A 250 -25.04 -4.71 -5.81
C ASP A 250 -25.69 -3.44 -5.24
N HIS A 251 -24.92 -2.43 -4.87
CA HIS A 251 -25.39 -1.12 -4.42
C HIS A 251 -25.66 -0.15 -5.58
N ARG A 252 -25.09 -0.37 -6.77
CA ARG A 252 -25.27 0.51 -7.93
C ARG A 252 -26.72 0.74 -8.35
N PRO A 253 -27.64 -0.25 -8.34
CA PRO A 253 -29.05 0.00 -8.61
C PRO A 253 -29.67 1.02 -7.66
N LEU A 254 -29.31 1.00 -6.37
CA LEU A 254 -29.78 1.95 -5.36
C LEU A 254 -29.15 3.34 -5.57
N TYR A 255 -27.86 3.41 -5.91
CA TYR A 255 -27.17 4.64 -6.30
C TYR A 255 -27.89 5.34 -7.44
N ASN A 256 -28.19 4.61 -8.51
CA ASN A 256 -28.90 5.14 -9.69
C ASN A 256 -30.33 5.57 -9.31
N TRP A 257 -31.04 4.78 -8.50
CA TRP A 257 -32.40 5.08 -8.08
C TRP A 257 -32.49 6.43 -7.37
N PHE A 258 -31.59 6.74 -6.43
CA PHE A 258 -31.59 8.04 -5.75
C PHE A 258 -31.32 9.20 -6.72
N ILE A 259 -30.36 9.06 -7.61
CA ILE A 259 -30.03 10.09 -8.61
C ILE A 259 -31.24 10.37 -9.52
N GLU A 260 -31.90 9.32 -10.00
CA GLU A 260 -33.06 9.41 -10.88
C GLU A 260 -34.28 10.02 -10.16
N GLN A 261 -34.59 9.55 -8.93
CA GLN A 261 -35.75 10.05 -8.17
C GLN A 261 -35.60 11.52 -7.75
N LEU A 262 -34.38 11.98 -7.55
CA LEU A 262 -34.08 13.36 -7.19
C LEU A 262 -33.88 14.27 -8.42
N GLY A 263 -33.66 13.71 -9.62
CA GLY A 263 -33.37 14.46 -10.84
C GLY A 263 -32.08 15.27 -10.75
N ILE A 264 -31.06 14.73 -10.10
CA ILE A 264 -29.77 15.39 -9.85
C ILE A 264 -28.72 14.97 -10.89
N PHE A 265 -27.49 15.51 -10.81
CA PHE A 265 -26.43 15.25 -11.79
C PHE A 265 -26.17 13.73 -11.92
N PRO A 266 -26.16 13.17 -13.16
CA PRO A 266 -26.12 11.74 -13.39
C PRO A 266 -24.67 11.20 -13.33
N SER A 267 -24.08 11.20 -12.15
CA SER A 267 -22.80 10.52 -11.91
C SER A 267 -22.91 9.03 -12.24
N GLN A 268 -21.85 8.44 -12.78
CA GLN A 268 -21.82 7.03 -13.18
C GLN A 268 -20.94 6.22 -12.26
N GLN A 269 -21.51 5.30 -11.49
CA GLN A 269 -20.75 4.35 -10.67
C GLN A 269 -20.15 3.26 -11.56
N ILE A 270 -18.84 2.97 -11.35
CA ILE A 270 -18.05 1.97 -12.10
C ILE A 270 -17.25 1.16 -11.09
N GLU A 271 -17.44 -0.16 -11.07
CA GLU A 271 -16.77 -1.03 -10.12
C GLU A 271 -15.61 -1.78 -10.75
N PHE A 272 -14.53 -1.92 -9.97
CA PHE A 272 -13.32 -2.66 -10.34
C PHE A 272 -12.90 -3.66 -9.25
N ASP A 273 -12.06 -4.62 -9.62
CA ASP A 273 -11.59 -5.68 -8.74
C ASP A 273 -10.74 -5.15 -7.57
N ARG A 274 -11.00 -5.72 -6.40
CA ARG A 274 -10.25 -5.42 -5.18
C ARG A 274 -8.85 -6.01 -5.26
N LEU A 275 -7.84 -5.24 -4.85
CA LEU A 275 -6.47 -5.75 -4.70
C LEU A 275 -6.39 -6.66 -3.47
N ASN A 276 -6.11 -7.93 -3.67
CA ASN A 276 -5.76 -8.89 -2.63
C ASN A 276 -4.37 -9.45 -2.92
N LEU A 277 -3.57 -9.64 -1.86
CA LEU A 277 -2.20 -10.18 -1.95
C LEU A 277 -2.06 -11.43 -1.09
N THR A 278 -1.25 -12.39 -1.55
CA THR A 278 -0.83 -13.52 -0.71
C THR A 278 -0.10 -13.02 0.54
N TYR A 279 -0.14 -13.78 1.64
CA TYR A 279 0.47 -13.47 2.94
C TYR A 279 0.02 -12.15 3.58
N THR A 280 -1.11 -11.57 3.12
CA THR A 280 -1.54 -10.21 3.50
C THR A 280 -3.00 -10.17 3.92
N LEU A 281 -3.31 -9.40 4.96
CA LEU A 281 -4.67 -9.04 5.36
C LEU A 281 -4.91 -7.56 5.08
N LEU A 282 -6.06 -7.25 4.45
CA LEU A 282 -6.48 -5.87 4.16
C LEU A 282 -7.76 -5.47 4.93
N SER A 283 -8.27 -6.36 5.77
CA SER A 283 -9.42 -6.07 6.63
C SER A 283 -9.02 -5.11 7.75
N LYS A 284 -9.56 -3.90 7.74
CA LYS A 284 -9.31 -2.86 8.74
C LYS A 284 -9.51 -3.35 10.18
N ARG A 285 -10.61 -4.06 10.46
CA ARG A 285 -10.89 -4.62 11.79
C ARG A 285 -9.80 -5.59 12.25
N LYS A 286 -9.25 -6.41 11.33
CA LYS A 286 -8.18 -7.33 11.65
C LYS A 286 -6.84 -6.61 11.83
N LEU A 287 -6.55 -5.59 11.03
CA LEU A 287 -5.35 -4.76 11.19
C LEU A 287 -5.38 -3.99 12.51
N LEU A 288 -6.51 -3.40 12.88
CA LEU A 288 -6.69 -2.74 14.17
C LEU A 288 -6.42 -3.71 15.33
N ARG A 289 -6.93 -4.93 15.23
CA ARG A 289 -6.72 -5.96 16.25
C ARG A 289 -5.22 -6.33 16.39
N LEU A 290 -4.46 -6.41 15.30
CA LEU A 290 -3.02 -6.65 15.36
C LEU A 290 -2.28 -5.57 16.17
N VAL A 291 -2.70 -4.31 16.02
CA VAL A 291 -2.14 -3.18 16.78
C VAL A 291 -2.58 -3.26 18.25
N GLN A 292 -3.87 -3.44 18.52
CA GLN A 292 -4.42 -3.45 19.89
C GLN A 292 -3.91 -4.63 20.72
N GLU A 293 -3.70 -5.80 20.12
CA GLU A 293 -3.17 -6.99 20.79
C GLU A 293 -1.62 -7.02 20.84
N GLY A 294 -0.94 -6.00 20.29
CA GLY A 294 0.52 -5.88 20.35
C GLY A 294 1.29 -6.85 19.46
N HIS A 295 0.66 -7.45 18.46
CA HIS A 295 1.35 -8.30 17.47
C HIS A 295 2.28 -7.51 16.56
N VAL A 296 2.00 -6.22 16.39
CA VAL A 296 2.83 -5.24 15.68
C VAL A 296 3.00 -3.99 16.55
N ARG A 297 4.03 -3.17 16.28
CA ARG A 297 4.35 -1.98 17.08
C ARG A 297 3.35 -0.84 16.92
N GLY A 298 2.65 -0.78 15.80
CA GLY A 298 1.69 0.26 15.46
C GLY A 298 1.25 0.16 13.99
N TRP A 299 0.51 1.15 13.53
CA TRP A 299 0.03 1.21 12.16
C TRP A 299 1.16 1.37 11.13
N ASP A 300 2.29 1.94 11.54
CA ASP A 300 3.49 2.14 10.73
C ASP A 300 4.52 1.02 10.87
N ASP A 301 4.17 -0.10 11.51
CA ASP A 301 5.06 -1.27 11.56
C ASP A 301 5.39 -1.74 10.14
N PRO A 302 6.69 -1.91 9.78
CA PRO A 302 7.11 -2.33 8.45
C PRO A 302 6.57 -3.68 7.96
N ARG A 303 5.95 -4.48 8.82
CA ARG A 303 5.26 -5.74 8.46
C ARG A 303 3.79 -5.53 8.08
N MET A 304 3.25 -4.36 8.38
CA MET A 304 1.87 -4.01 8.07
C MET A 304 1.71 -3.62 6.60
N PRO A 305 0.58 -3.97 5.95
CA PRO A 305 0.30 -3.59 4.56
C PRO A 305 -0.21 -2.14 4.43
N THR A 306 -0.18 -1.36 5.50
CA THR A 306 -0.53 0.06 5.50
C THR A 306 0.47 0.86 4.68
N LEU A 307 0.05 1.93 4.03
CA LEU A 307 0.94 2.77 3.23
C LEU A 307 2.05 3.39 4.07
N VAL A 308 1.75 3.76 5.31
CA VAL A 308 2.76 4.26 6.26
C VAL A 308 3.77 3.17 6.67
N GLY A 309 3.32 1.92 6.86
CA GLY A 309 4.18 0.78 7.19
C GLY A 309 5.12 0.39 6.05
N ILE A 310 4.60 0.23 4.84
CA ILE A 310 5.42 -0.12 3.66
C ILE A 310 6.37 1.02 3.27
N ARG A 311 5.98 2.29 3.46
CA ARG A 311 6.86 3.46 3.32
C ARG A 311 8.02 3.41 4.32
N ARG A 312 7.72 3.14 5.60
CA ARG A 312 8.73 2.98 6.66
C ARG A 312 9.68 1.80 6.37
N ARG A 313 9.16 0.72 5.78
CA ARG A 313 9.98 -0.41 5.31
C ARG A 313 10.92 -0.03 4.18
N GLY A 314 10.64 1.05 3.44
CA GLY A 314 11.50 1.58 2.38
C GLY A 314 10.96 1.38 0.96
N PHE A 315 9.71 0.98 0.78
CA PHE A 315 9.07 0.95 -0.53
C PHE A 315 9.00 2.35 -1.12
N THR A 316 9.01 2.44 -2.44
CA THR A 316 8.94 3.72 -3.17
C THR A 316 7.55 3.93 -3.75
N PRO A 317 7.06 5.16 -3.83
CA PRO A 317 5.77 5.45 -4.44
C PRO A 317 5.75 5.07 -5.94
N GLU A 318 6.87 5.23 -6.63
CA GLU A 318 7.02 4.87 -8.04
C GLU A 318 6.85 3.36 -8.26
N ALA A 319 7.46 2.54 -7.41
CA ALA A 319 7.31 1.08 -7.48
C ALA A 319 5.85 0.66 -7.29
N ILE A 320 5.14 1.31 -6.36
CA ILE A 320 3.72 1.03 -6.11
C ILE A 320 2.87 1.45 -7.30
N ARG A 321 3.09 2.64 -7.88
CA ARG A 321 2.38 3.08 -9.09
C ARG A 321 2.64 2.15 -10.28
N ASN A 322 3.90 1.75 -10.51
CA ASN A 322 4.27 0.81 -11.57
C ASN A 322 3.62 -0.56 -11.37
N PHE A 323 3.56 -1.04 -10.13
CA PHE A 323 2.84 -2.26 -9.80
C PHE A 323 1.34 -2.11 -10.12
N CYS A 324 0.67 -1.04 -9.67
CA CYS A 324 -0.73 -0.79 -9.95
C CYS A 324 -1.01 -0.70 -11.46
N ALA A 325 -0.13 -0.05 -12.22
CA ALA A 325 -0.22 0.01 -13.68
C ALA A 325 -0.13 -1.38 -14.35
N SER A 326 0.76 -2.24 -13.82
CA SER A 326 1.01 -3.57 -14.38
C SER A 326 -0.10 -4.58 -14.14
N ILE A 327 -0.77 -4.53 -12.98
CA ILE A 327 -1.80 -5.51 -12.62
C ILE A 327 -3.12 -5.32 -13.37
N GLY A 328 -3.32 -4.12 -13.96
CA GLY A 328 -4.54 -3.79 -14.69
C GLY A 328 -5.80 -3.73 -13.84
N VAL A 329 -6.94 -3.75 -14.52
CA VAL A 329 -8.28 -3.60 -13.93
C VAL A 329 -9.20 -4.70 -14.45
N SER A 330 -9.83 -5.44 -13.53
CA SER A 330 -10.71 -6.56 -13.82
C SER A 330 -12.12 -6.34 -13.26
N LYS A 331 -13.08 -7.13 -13.74
CA LYS A 331 -14.44 -7.23 -13.19
C LYS A 331 -14.62 -8.45 -12.29
N THR A 332 -13.54 -9.13 -11.93
CA THR A 332 -13.56 -10.30 -11.06
C THR A 332 -12.42 -10.21 -10.05
N ASP A 333 -12.74 -10.43 -8.78
CA ASP A 333 -11.74 -10.46 -7.73
C ASP A 333 -10.74 -11.60 -7.93
N GLY A 334 -9.48 -11.32 -7.64
CA GLY A 334 -8.38 -12.27 -7.67
C GLY A 334 -7.42 -12.04 -6.51
N VAL A 335 -6.47 -12.96 -6.35
CA VAL A 335 -5.36 -12.82 -5.40
C VAL A 335 -4.07 -12.77 -6.21
N LEU A 336 -3.25 -11.75 -5.97
CA LEU A 336 -1.94 -11.57 -6.59
C LEU A 336 -0.84 -12.03 -5.63
N GLU A 337 0.26 -12.49 -6.20
CA GLU A 337 1.44 -12.85 -5.43
C GLU A 337 2.11 -11.59 -4.84
N LEU A 338 2.35 -11.58 -3.52
CA LEU A 338 3.12 -10.51 -2.86
C LEU A 338 4.50 -10.34 -3.53
N ALA A 339 5.09 -11.44 -3.99
CA ALA A 339 6.37 -11.44 -4.71
C ALA A 339 6.35 -10.57 -5.97
N MET A 340 5.19 -10.38 -6.61
CA MET A 340 5.05 -9.48 -7.76
C MET A 340 5.24 -8.02 -7.34
N LEU A 341 4.59 -7.57 -6.27
CA LEU A 341 4.82 -6.23 -5.71
C LEU A 341 6.28 -6.03 -5.34
N GLU A 342 6.89 -7.02 -4.68
CA GLU A 342 8.30 -6.98 -4.31
C GLU A 342 9.25 -6.90 -5.51
N HIS A 343 8.88 -7.51 -6.64
CA HIS A 343 9.64 -7.39 -7.90
C HIS A 343 9.71 -5.94 -8.37
N PHE A 344 8.59 -5.23 -8.44
CA PHE A 344 8.56 -3.80 -8.83
C PHE A 344 9.39 -2.92 -7.88
N VAL A 345 9.35 -3.23 -6.58
CA VAL A 345 10.18 -2.51 -5.60
C VAL A 345 11.67 -2.79 -5.83
N ARG A 346 12.07 -4.03 -6.14
CA ARG A 346 13.48 -4.37 -6.46
C ARG A 346 13.95 -3.67 -7.72
N GLU A 347 13.13 -3.66 -8.77
CA GLU A 347 13.49 -2.98 -10.03
C GLU A 347 13.73 -1.48 -9.84
N ASP A 348 12.84 -0.82 -9.10
CA ASP A 348 12.97 0.61 -8.82
C ASP A 348 14.20 0.89 -7.95
N LEU A 349 14.36 0.15 -6.85
CA LEU A 349 15.50 0.32 -5.94
C LEU A 349 16.84 -0.01 -6.62
N ASN A 350 16.88 -1.01 -7.51
CA ASN A 350 18.10 -1.33 -8.25
C ASN A 350 18.62 -0.15 -9.09
N LYS A 351 17.72 0.59 -9.70
CA LYS A 351 18.07 1.75 -10.54
C LYS A 351 18.53 2.97 -9.73
N ARG A 352 17.97 3.19 -8.54
CA ARG A 352 18.11 4.45 -7.81
C ARG A 352 19.04 4.42 -6.63
N THR A 353 19.17 3.26 -5.95
CA THR A 353 19.83 3.25 -4.65
C THR A 353 21.33 3.17 -4.78
N PRO A 354 22.09 3.97 -4.02
CA PRO A 354 23.51 3.79 -3.88
C PRO A 354 23.83 2.45 -3.22
N ARG A 355 24.95 1.84 -3.61
CA ARG A 355 25.50 0.63 -3.00
C ARG A 355 26.33 1.02 -1.80
N ALA A 356 26.32 0.17 -0.78
CA ALA A 356 27.18 0.29 0.39
C ALA A 356 27.57 -1.10 0.89
N MET A 357 28.69 -1.22 1.58
CA MET A 357 29.08 -2.46 2.23
C MET A 357 28.65 -2.42 3.70
N ALA A 358 27.96 -3.47 4.13
CA ALA A 358 27.56 -3.70 5.50
C ALA A 358 27.71 -5.18 5.84
N VAL A 359 28.17 -5.48 7.04
CA VAL A 359 28.32 -6.84 7.57
C VAL A 359 27.33 -6.99 8.74
N LEU A 360 26.31 -7.80 8.55
CA LEU A 360 25.23 -7.96 9.53
C LEU A 360 25.64 -8.85 10.70
N ARG A 361 26.30 -9.97 10.40
CA ARG A 361 26.79 -10.91 11.41
C ARG A 361 28.31 -11.00 11.30
N PRO A 362 29.04 -10.10 11.99
CA PRO A 362 30.48 -9.93 11.77
C PRO A 362 31.29 -11.10 12.30
N LEU A 363 32.17 -11.62 11.44
CA LEU A 363 33.28 -12.49 11.76
C LEU A 363 34.57 -11.71 11.51
N LYS A 364 35.45 -11.67 12.51
CA LYS A 364 36.72 -10.95 12.44
C LYS A 364 37.71 -11.67 11.52
N VAL A 365 38.36 -10.92 10.64
CA VAL A 365 39.44 -11.38 9.75
C VAL A 365 40.68 -10.54 10.02
N VAL A 366 41.83 -11.19 10.27
CA VAL A 366 43.13 -10.54 10.43
C VAL A 366 43.99 -10.89 9.22
N ILE A 367 44.49 -9.87 8.53
CA ILE A 367 45.41 -10.05 7.38
C ILE A 367 46.85 -9.98 7.89
N ASP A 368 47.47 -11.14 8.12
CA ASP A 368 48.73 -11.27 8.83
C ASP A 368 49.90 -10.54 8.15
N ASN A 369 49.94 -10.50 6.81
CA ASN A 369 50.98 -9.84 6.04
C ASN A 369 50.64 -8.41 5.58
N TYR A 370 49.55 -7.80 6.11
CA TYR A 370 49.26 -6.39 5.90
C TYR A 370 49.83 -5.56 7.04
N PRO A 371 50.52 -4.43 6.78
CA PRO A 371 51.15 -3.61 7.82
C PRO A 371 50.13 -3.07 8.84
N GLU A 372 50.50 -3.05 10.14
CA GLU A 372 49.56 -2.70 11.24
C GLU A 372 49.04 -1.27 11.14
N ASP A 373 49.90 -0.34 10.85
CA ASP A 373 49.61 1.10 10.82
C ASP A 373 49.18 1.60 9.43
N GLN A 374 49.06 0.71 8.45
CA GLN A 374 48.70 1.08 7.10
C GLN A 374 47.18 1.11 6.94
N HIS A 375 46.68 2.23 6.43
CA HIS A 375 45.29 2.40 5.99
C HIS A 375 45.31 2.90 4.55
N GLU A 376 44.47 2.37 3.71
CA GLU A 376 44.31 2.83 2.33
C GLU A 376 42.81 2.92 1.96
N GLU A 377 42.54 3.70 0.93
CA GLU A 377 41.18 3.88 0.42
C GLU A 377 40.98 3.11 -0.87
N MET A 378 39.88 2.34 -0.93
CA MET A 378 39.45 1.62 -2.12
C MET A 378 38.35 2.40 -2.83
N ASP A 379 38.43 2.47 -4.16
CA ASP A 379 37.37 3.06 -4.98
C ASP A 379 36.20 2.07 -5.14
N ALA A 380 35.04 2.44 -4.67
CA ALA A 380 33.83 1.64 -4.77
C ALA A 380 32.76 2.36 -5.60
N ILE A 381 32.13 1.65 -6.52
CA ILE A 381 31.08 2.18 -7.39
C ILE A 381 29.81 2.43 -6.57
N ASN A 382 29.25 3.64 -6.66
CA ASN A 382 28.01 3.98 -5.94
C ASN A 382 26.78 3.29 -6.54
N ASN A 383 26.66 3.27 -7.86
CA ASN A 383 25.59 2.53 -8.52
C ASN A 383 26.04 2.09 -9.93
N PRO A 384 26.16 0.78 -10.20
CA PRO A 384 26.55 0.30 -11.52
C PRO A 384 25.49 0.52 -12.61
N GLU A 385 24.22 0.74 -12.24
CA GLU A 385 23.13 1.06 -13.18
C GLU A 385 23.06 2.56 -13.52
N ASP A 386 23.77 3.40 -12.75
CA ASP A 386 23.85 4.85 -12.98
C ASP A 386 25.33 5.30 -12.95
N PRO A 387 25.99 5.39 -14.10
CA PRO A 387 27.36 5.89 -14.18
C PRO A 387 27.55 7.31 -13.62
N GLY A 388 26.49 8.13 -13.61
CA GLY A 388 26.49 9.47 -13.04
C GLY A 388 26.58 9.51 -11.52
N ALA A 389 26.27 8.43 -10.84
CA ALA A 389 26.36 8.32 -9.38
C ALA A 389 27.81 8.32 -8.86
N GLY A 390 28.80 8.09 -9.73
CA GLY A 390 30.23 8.14 -9.39
C GLY A 390 30.70 7.03 -8.46
N THR A 391 31.78 7.33 -7.71
CA THR A 391 32.42 6.40 -6.77
C THR A 391 32.54 7.03 -5.39
N ARG A 392 32.79 6.17 -4.38
CA ARG A 392 33.12 6.56 -3.00
C ARG A 392 34.41 5.89 -2.56
N LYS A 393 35.03 6.41 -1.52
CA LYS A 393 36.21 5.84 -0.88
C LYS A 393 35.77 4.96 0.29
N VAL A 394 36.27 3.72 0.31
CA VAL A 394 36.03 2.76 1.39
C VAL A 394 37.38 2.44 2.04
N PRO A 395 37.57 2.73 3.34
CA PRO A 395 38.83 2.49 4.04
C PRO A 395 39.10 0.99 4.21
N PHE A 396 40.33 0.60 3.94
CA PHE A 396 40.87 -0.76 4.12
C PHE A 396 41.92 -0.77 5.22
N SER A 397 41.93 -1.78 6.06
CA SER A 397 42.88 -1.95 7.15
C SER A 397 43.24 -3.42 7.36
N ARG A 398 44.25 -3.69 8.20
CA ARG A 398 44.70 -5.05 8.54
C ARG A 398 43.57 -5.94 9.11
N VAL A 399 42.70 -5.37 9.92
CA VAL A 399 41.58 -6.10 10.53
C VAL A 399 40.27 -5.71 9.86
N LEU A 400 39.54 -6.72 9.41
CA LEU A 400 38.26 -6.58 8.71
C LEU A 400 37.17 -7.38 9.41
N TYR A 401 35.92 -7.08 9.08
CA TYR A 401 34.76 -7.93 9.33
C TYR A 401 34.21 -8.46 8.01
N ILE A 402 33.81 -9.73 8.00
CA ILE A 402 33.05 -10.39 6.92
C ILE A 402 31.80 -11.02 7.51
N GLU A 403 30.85 -11.45 6.67
CA GLU A 403 29.72 -12.24 7.17
C GLU A 403 30.19 -13.60 7.71
N GLN A 404 29.59 -14.04 8.84
CA GLN A 404 29.84 -15.38 9.37
C GLN A 404 29.58 -16.47 8.33
N ASP A 405 28.53 -16.31 7.52
CA ASP A 405 28.17 -17.24 6.45
C ASP A 405 29.18 -17.27 5.28
N ASP A 406 30.04 -16.27 5.17
CA ASP A 406 31.09 -16.23 4.16
C ASP A 406 32.33 -17.08 4.53
N PHE A 407 32.36 -17.67 5.72
CA PHE A 407 33.41 -18.59 6.16
C PHE A 407 32.87 -19.97 6.57
N ARG A 408 33.55 -21.03 6.19
CA ARG A 408 33.35 -22.40 6.70
C ARG A 408 34.69 -23.10 6.81
N GLU A 409 34.91 -23.75 7.98
CA GLU A 409 36.14 -24.53 8.23
C GLU A 409 36.13 -25.83 7.42
N ASP A 410 35.01 -26.55 7.45
CA ASP A 410 34.78 -27.77 6.65
C ASP A 410 33.66 -27.54 5.62
N PRO A 411 34.01 -27.02 4.43
CA PRO A 411 33.04 -26.65 3.43
C PRO A 411 32.60 -27.83 2.56
N PRO A 412 31.30 -27.94 2.21
CA PRO A 412 30.86 -28.88 1.19
C PRO A 412 31.41 -28.50 -0.20
N LYS A 413 31.47 -29.47 -1.12
CA LYS A 413 32.08 -29.29 -2.47
C LYS A 413 31.53 -28.07 -3.26
N GLN A 414 30.29 -27.70 -2.99
CA GLN A 414 29.60 -26.59 -3.68
C GLN A 414 29.78 -25.23 -2.98
N TYR A 415 30.48 -25.17 -1.85
CA TYR A 415 30.77 -23.93 -1.14
C TYR A 415 32.01 -23.28 -1.72
N PHE A 416 31.89 -22.08 -2.27
CA PHE A 416 32.98 -21.38 -2.98
C PHE A 416 33.51 -20.17 -2.22
N ARG A 417 33.01 -19.88 -1.00
CA ARG A 417 33.44 -18.76 -0.16
C ARG A 417 34.70 -19.11 0.62
N LEU A 418 35.09 -18.27 1.58
CA LEU A 418 36.32 -18.43 2.35
C LEU A 418 36.35 -19.72 3.17
N SER A 419 37.46 -20.43 3.13
CA SER A 419 37.74 -21.64 3.92
C SER A 419 39.24 -21.84 4.04
N PRO A 420 39.77 -22.68 4.95
CA PRO A 420 41.21 -22.93 5.05
C PRO A 420 41.86 -23.28 3.72
N GLY A 421 42.91 -22.57 3.39
CA GLY A 421 43.69 -22.73 2.14
C GLY A 421 42.98 -22.24 0.87
N ARG A 422 41.77 -21.67 0.97
CA ARG A 422 41.04 -21.18 -0.21
C ARG A 422 41.14 -19.67 -0.35
N GLU A 423 41.35 -19.23 -1.60
CA GLU A 423 41.42 -17.83 -1.98
C GLU A 423 40.06 -17.30 -2.40
N VAL A 424 39.69 -16.07 -1.93
CA VAL A 424 38.51 -15.32 -2.34
C VAL A 424 38.89 -13.86 -2.63
N ARG A 425 38.02 -13.17 -3.39
CA ARG A 425 38.14 -11.73 -3.63
C ARG A 425 37.37 -10.95 -2.56
N LEU A 426 38.03 -9.99 -1.94
CA LEU A 426 37.35 -8.90 -1.22
C LEU A 426 36.83 -7.87 -2.24
N ARG A 427 35.57 -7.53 -2.15
CA ARG A 427 34.92 -6.57 -3.07
C ARG A 427 35.69 -5.24 -3.09
N TYR A 428 36.08 -4.77 -4.26
CA TYR A 428 36.93 -3.58 -4.45
C TYR A 428 38.34 -3.65 -3.85
N GLY A 429 38.68 -4.69 -3.09
CA GLY A 429 39.92 -4.85 -2.35
C GLY A 429 40.88 -5.84 -3.03
N TYR A 430 41.37 -6.76 -2.25
CA TYR A 430 42.41 -7.73 -2.64
C TYR A 430 41.88 -9.17 -2.65
N PHE A 431 42.67 -10.08 -3.20
CA PHE A 431 42.49 -11.50 -2.92
C PHE A 431 43.08 -11.83 -1.56
N ILE A 432 42.37 -12.65 -0.79
CA ILE A 432 42.84 -13.16 0.49
C ILE A 432 42.71 -14.68 0.55
N THR A 433 43.66 -15.32 1.23
CA THR A 433 43.71 -16.77 1.46
C THR A 433 43.69 -17.06 2.96
N CYS A 434 42.76 -17.88 3.43
CA CYS A 434 42.73 -18.28 4.85
C CYS A 434 43.87 -19.21 5.20
N THR A 435 44.65 -18.89 6.25
CA THR A 435 45.80 -19.64 6.73
C THR A 435 45.52 -20.41 8.04
N ARG A 436 44.73 -19.83 8.95
CA ARG A 436 44.35 -20.45 10.22
C ARG A 436 43.07 -19.82 10.78
N VAL A 437 42.49 -20.48 11.77
CA VAL A 437 41.31 -20.03 12.52
C VAL A 437 41.57 -19.99 14.01
N VAL A 438 40.87 -19.10 14.70
CA VAL A 438 40.83 -19.05 16.17
C VAL A 438 39.40 -19.36 16.61
N LYS A 439 39.30 -20.24 17.62
CA LYS A 439 38.03 -20.68 18.17
C LYS A 439 37.89 -20.24 19.65
N ASN A 440 36.66 -20.03 20.08
CA ASN A 440 36.32 -19.82 21.46
C ASN A 440 36.29 -21.18 22.24
N GLU A 441 35.99 -21.13 23.53
CA GLU A 441 35.88 -22.31 24.40
C GLU A 441 34.77 -23.27 23.97
N GLN A 442 33.75 -22.77 23.24
CA GLN A 442 32.64 -23.54 22.71
C GLN A 442 32.94 -24.20 21.34
N GLY A 443 34.16 -23.96 20.80
CA GLY A 443 34.59 -24.49 19.50
C GLY A 443 34.10 -23.69 18.29
N GLU A 444 33.47 -22.55 18.50
CA GLU A 444 32.99 -21.67 17.42
C GLU A 444 34.13 -20.80 16.89
N VAL A 445 34.19 -20.60 15.59
CA VAL A 445 35.18 -19.72 14.95
C VAL A 445 34.85 -18.26 15.25
N VAL A 446 35.78 -17.56 15.91
CA VAL A 446 35.64 -16.14 16.30
C VAL A 446 36.58 -15.22 15.53
N GLU A 447 37.65 -15.77 14.96
CA GLU A 447 38.62 -15.00 14.18
C GLU A 447 39.24 -15.89 13.08
N VAL A 448 39.46 -15.32 11.91
CA VAL A 448 40.07 -15.97 10.76
C VAL A 448 41.34 -15.19 10.39
N HIS A 449 42.45 -15.88 10.25
CA HIS A 449 43.69 -15.32 9.77
C HIS A 449 43.89 -15.58 8.28
N CYS A 450 44.27 -14.55 7.55
CA CYS A 450 44.46 -14.61 6.11
C CYS A 450 45.79 -13.92 5.69
N THR A 451 46.30 -14.28 4.55
CA THR A 451 47.25 -13.48 3.82
C THR A 451 46.59 -12.83 2.62
N TYR A 452 47.02 -11.62 2.23
CA TYR A 452 46.53 -10.97 1.02
C TYR A 452 47.62 -10.97 -0.07
N ASP A 453 47.20 -10.88 -1.33
CA ASP A 453 48.08 -10.69 -2.47
C ASP A 453 48.07 -9.22 -2.89
N PRO A 454 49.17 -8.46 -2.62
CA PRO A 454 49.28 -7.04 -2.96
C PRO A 454 49.06 -6.71 -4.43
N ALA A 455 49.38 -7.65 -5.34
CA ALA A 455 49.28 -7.46 -6.79
C ALA A 455 47.83 -7.46 -7.28
N THR A 456 46.85 -7.83 -6.42
CA THR A 456 45.43 -7.96 -6.79
C THR A 456 44.58 -6.76 -6.39
N ARG A 457 45.20 -5.61 -6.12
CA ARG A 457 44.46 -4.38 -5.72
C ARG A 457 43.37 -4.04 -6.74
N GLY A 458 42.15 -3.76 -6.24
CA GLY A 458 40.97 -3.53 -7.07
C GLY A 458 40.30 -4.82 -7.57
N GLY A 459 40.86 -5.99 -7.21
CA GLY A 459 40.20 -7.27 -7.39
C GLY A 459 40.48 -8.01 -8.68
N ASN A 460 41.55 -7.71 -9.40
CA ASN A 460 42.05 -8.49 -10.55
C ASN A 460 43.44 -9.01 -10.28
N ALA A 461 43.72 -10.26 -10.65
CA ALA A 461 45.04 -10.84 -10.55
C ALA A 461 45.84 -10.62 -11.86
N PRO A 462 47.08 -10.09 -11.79
CA PRO A 462 47.90 -9.85 -12.98
C PRO A 462 48.26 -11.13 -13.77
N ASP A 463 48.32 -12.28 -13.10
CA ASP A 463 48.52 -13.60 -13.71
C ASP A 463 47.26 -14.19 -14.35
N GLY A 464 46.13 -13.46 -14.31
CA GLY A 464 44.88 -13.87 -14.94
C GLY A 464 44.11 -14.97 -14.20
N ARG A 465 44.57 -15.39 -12.99
CA ARG A 465 43.83 -16.37 -12.20
C ARG A 465 42.46 -15.79 -11.75
N LYS A 466 41.45 -16.66 -11.71
CA LYS A 466 40.09 -16.29 -11.34
C LYS A 466 39.68 -16.98 -10.05
N VAL A 467 39.21 -16.21 -9.08
CA VAL A 467 38.55 -16.73 -7.87
C VAL A 467 37.06 -16.86 -8.11
N LYS A 468 36.45 -17.89 -7.53
CA LYS A 468 35.02 -18.20 -7.72
C LYS A 468 34.09 -17.33 -6.91
N ALA A 469 34.56 -16.69 -5.83
CA ALA A 469 33.73 -15.89 -4.96
C ALA A 469 34.30 -14.51 -4.69
N THR A 470 33.40 -13.54 -4.63
CA THR A 470 33.64 -12.19 -4.11
C THR A 470 32.79 -12.00 -2.87
N ILE A 471 33.42 -11.61 -1.75
CA ILE A 471 32.75 -11.33 -0.47
C ILE A 471 32.88 -9.84 -0.14
N HIS A 472 31.88 -9.29 0.56
CA HIS A 472 31.92 -7.92 1.07
C HIS A 472 32.52 -7.91 2.48
N TRP A 473 32.93 -6.74 2.93
CA TRP A 473 33.69 -6.56 4.14
C TRP A 473 33.50 -5.16 4.72
N ALA A 474 33.91 -4.97 5.98
CA ALA A 474 34.02 -3.66 6.60
C ALA A 474 35.34 -3.56 7.38
N SER A 475 36.05 -2.43 7.31
CA SER A 475 37.28 -2.20 8.07
C SER A 475 36.96 -2.08 9.55
N ALA A 476 37.60 -2.89 10.39
CA ALA A 476 37.35 -2.87 11.84
C ALA A 476 37.71 -1.55 12.51
N ALA A 477 38.74 -0.86 11.99
CA ALA A 477 39.18 0.44 12.51
C ALA A 477 38.23 1.60 12.17
N HIS A 478 37.39 1.46 11.13
CA HIS A 478 36.59 2.55 10.59
C HIS A 478 35.08 2.26 10.57
N ALA A 479 34.69 0.99 10.75
CA ALA A 479 33.27 0.61 10.70
C ALA A 479 32.47 1.31 11.79
N ILE A 480 31.24 1.68 11.45
CA ILE A 480 30.26 2.20 12.37
C ILE A 480 29.28 1.10 12.77
N ASP A 481 28.80 1.14 14.00
CA ASP A 481 27.79 0.21 14.50
C ASP A 481 26.38 0.68 14.12
N ALA A 482 25.51 -0.27 13.79
CA ALA A 482 24.10 0.01 13.53
C ALA A 482 23.21 -1.16 13.98
N GLU A 483 21.96 -0.84 14.32
CA GLU A 483 20.88 -1.82 14.41
C GLU A 483 20.33 -2.09 13.01
N VAL A 484 20.11 -3.36 12.69
CA VAL A 484 19.44 -3.75 11.45
C VAL A 484 18.24 -4.63 11.77
N ARG A 485 17.08 -4.22 11.30
CA ARG A 485 15.81 -4.93 11.44
C ARG A 485 15.52 -5.70 10.16
N VAL A 486 15.53 -7.00 10.26
CA VAL A 486 15.28 -7.91 9.15
C VAL A 486 13.84 -8.40 9.23
N TYR A 487 13.02 -7.97 8.27
CA TYR A 487 11.61 -8.33 8.21
C TYR A 487 11.36 -9.49 7.25
N ASP A 488 10.45 -10.37 7.66
CA ASP A 488 9.82 -11.39 6.83
C ASP A 488 8.31 -11.15 6.77
N ASN A 489 7.57 -12.02 6.07
CA ASN A 489 6.10 -11.94 6.01
C ASN A 489 5.51 -12.04 7.42
N LEU A 490 4.53 -11.17 7.72
CA LEU A 490 3.83 -11.18 9.01
C LEU A 490 3.04 -12.48 9.21
N PHE A 491 2.59 -13.11 8.12
CA PHE A 491 1.87 -14.37 8.15
C PHE A 491 2.66 -15.48 7.46
N SER A 492 2.54 -16.70 8.01
CA SER A 492 3.22 -17.89 7.50
C SER A 492 2.49 -18.58 6.35
N LYS A 493 1.18 -18.28 6.14
CA LYS A 493 0.35 -18.86 5.07
C LYS A 493 0.00 -17.84 4.00
N GLU A 494 -0.11 -18.31 2.75
CA GLU A 494 -0.54 -17.50 1.59
C GLU A 494 -1.90 -16.84 1.84
N ASN A 495 -2.86 -17.59 2.38
CA ASN A 495 -4.12 -17.04 2.87
C ASN A 495 -4.11 -17.02 4.41
N PRO A 496 -3.91 -15.86 5.04
CA PRO A 496 -3.91 -15.75 6.50
C PRO A 496 -5.24 -16.15 7.17
N ASN A 497 -6.34 -16.19 6.43
CA ASN A 497 -7.65 -16.60 6.94
C ASN A 497 -7.89 -18.12 6.88
N ASP A 498 -6.97 -18.85 6.24
CA ASP A 498 -7.05 -20.33 6.19
C ASP A 498 -6.56 -20.90 7.53
N VAL A 499 -7.49 -21.06 8.45
CA VAL A 499 -7.25 -21.53 9.82
C VAL A 499 -8.12 -22.75 10.13
N PRO A 500 -7.67 -23.66 11.03
CA PRO A 500 -8.49 -24.73 11.54
C PRO A 500 -9.77 -24.22 12.23
N GLU A 501 -10.78 -25.07 12.29
CA GLU A 501 -12.04 -24.74 12.99
C GLU A 501 -11.78 -24.34 14.46
N GLY A 502 -12.41 -23.27 14.90
CA GLY A 502 -12.25 -22.72 16.24
C GLY A 502 -11.02 -21.81 16.45
N GLN A 503 -10.19 -21.65 15.43
CA GLN A 503 -9.06 -20.69 15.44
C GLN A 503 -9.37 -19.46 14.60
N ASP A 504 -8.59 -18.40 14.79
CA ASP A 504 -8.66 -17.19 13.97
C ASP A 504 -7.31 -16.92 13.26
N PHE A 505 -7.29 -15.85 12.46
CA PHE A 505 -6.15 -15.48 11.63
C PHE A 505 -4.83 -15.29 12.40
N THR A 506 -4.87 -15.04 13.71
CA THR A 506 -3.67 -14.86 14.54
C THR A 506 -2.87 -16.15 14.69
N ALA A 507 -3.52 -17.33 14.51
CA ALA A 507 -2.84 -18.62 14.50
C ALA A 507 -1.82 -18.75 13.35
N ASN A 508 -1.96 -17.96 12.29
CA ASN A 508 -1.05 -17.93 11.14
C ASN A 508 0.02 -16.84 11.22
N LEU A 509 0.14 -16.12 12.36
CA LEU A 509 1.23 -15.17 12.56
C LEU A 509 2.59 -15.88 12.48
N ASN A 510 3.55 -15.28 11.80
CA ASN A 510 4.91 -15.76 11.70
C ASN A 510 5.73 -15.26 12.90
N PRO A 511 6.13 -16.12 13.84
CA PRO A 511 6.88 -15.72 15.02
C PRO A 511 8.28 -15.17 14.67
N ASN A 512 8.80 -15.50 13.48
CA ASN A 512 10.10 -15.06 12.98
C ASN A 512 9.97 -13.88 11.99
N SER A 513 8.85 -13.17 12.01
CA SER A 513 8.60 -12.05 11.07
C SER A 513 9.51 -10.84 11.28
N LEU A 514 10.23 -10.77 12.40
CA LEU A 514 11.20 -9.73 12.73
C LEU A 514 12.41 -10.31 13.44
N GLU A 515 13.60 -10.09 12.90
CA GLU A 515 14.88 -10.31 13.55
C GLU A 515 15.58 -8.96 13.76
N ILE A 516 16.12 -8.71 14.97
CA ILE A 516 16.86 -7.49 15.28
C ILE A 516 18.34 -7.84 15.46
N ILE A 517 19.19 -7.26 14.62
CA ILE A 517 20.64 -7.39 14.65
C ILE A 517 21.19 -6.09 15.22
N SER A 518 21.70 -6.12 16.44
CA SER A 518 22.06 -4.91 17.20
C SER A 518 23.48 -4.37 16.94
N LYS A 519 24.34 -5.11 16.27
CA LYS A 519 25.77 -4.78 16.10
C LYS A 519 26.29 -5.07 14.69
N ALA A 520 25.53 -4.70 13.68
CA ALA A 520 26.00 -4.73 12.30
C ALA A 520 27.15 -3.73 12.11
N LYS A 521 28.14 -4.07 11.27
CA LYS A 521 29.31 -3.23 10.96
C LYS A 521 29.17 -2.66 9.55
N LEU A 522 29.03 -1.34 9.46
CA LEU A 522 28.80 -0.63 8.22
C LEU A 522 29.99 0.20 7.81
N GLU A 523 30.19 0.40 6.51
CA GLU A 523 31.20 1.34 6.02
C GLU A 523 30.91 2.77 6.49
N PRO A 524 31.92 3.60 6.75
CA PRO A 524 31.76 4.91 7.39
C PRO A 524 31.02 5.94 6.54
N SER A 525 30.88 5.73 5.24
CA SER A 525 30.09 6.62 4.36
C SER A 525 28.62 6.71 4.76
N LEU A 526 28.13 5.73 5.53
CA LEU A 526 26.75 5.70 6.04
C LEU A 526 26.54 6.51 7.31
N ALA A 527 27.59 7.08 7.94
CA ALA A 527 27.48 7.75 9.24
C ALA A 527 26.47 8.93 9.26
N GLY A 528 26.30 9.60 8.12
CA GLY A 528 25.37 10.72 7.96
C GLY A 528 24.03 10.35 7.29
N ALA A 529 23.69 9.07 7.22
CA ALA A 529 22.49 8.63 6.53
C ALA A 529 21.21 9.13 7.23
N ALA A 530 20.38 9.87 6.49
CA ALA A 530 19.14 10.45 6.99
C ALA A 530 17.97 9.45 6.96
N PRO A 531 17.01 9.52 7.89
CA PRO A 531 15.79 8.72 7.87
C PRO A 531 15.09 8.75 6.50
N GLY A 532 14.63 7.59 6.03
CA GLY A 532 13.98 7.42 4.74
C GLY A 532 14.94 7.26 3.55
N THR A 533 16.24 7.48 3.72
CA THR A 533 17.24 7.19 2.69
C THR A 533 17.40 5.69 2.51
N ARG A 534 17.53 5.25 1.25
CA ARG A 534 17.59 3.85 0.86
C ARG A 534 18.95 3.50 0.30
N TYR A 535 19.43 2.29 0.63
CA TYR A 535 20.71 1.75 0.17
C TYR A 535 20.55 0.30 -0.27
N GLN A 536 21.38 -0.13 -1.21
CA GLN A 536 21.61 -1.55 -1.40
C GLN A 536 22.85 -1.95 -0.60
N PHE A 537 22.67 -2.76 0.45
CA PHE A 537 23.81 -3.43 1.07
C PHE A 537 24.25 -4.58 0.15
N GLU A 538 25.44 -4.45 -0.39
CA GLU A 538 25.96 -5.33 -1.42
C GLU A 538 25.87 -6.80 -1.01
N ARG A 539 25.31 -7.65 -1.88
CA ARG A 539 25.05 -9.08 -1.67
C ARG A 539 23.92 -9.41 -0.66
N LEU A 540 23.41 -8.45 0.11
CA LEU A 540 22.44 -8.69 1.18
C LEU A 540 21.01 -8.31 0.79
N GLY A 541 20.80 -7.11 0.28
CA GLY A 541 19.47 -6.62 -0.01
C GLY A 541 19.37 -5.11 -0.06
N TYR A 542 18.14 -4.62 -0.05
CA TYR A 542 17.82 -3.21 0.04
C TYR A 542 17.40 -2.85 1.46
N PHE A 543 17.87 -1.72 1.93
CA PHE A 543 17.68 -1.25 3.31
C PHE A 543 17.30 0.21 3.31
N CYS A 544 16.43 0.59 4.24
CA CYS A 544 15.98 1.96 4.46
C CYS A 544 16.36 2.41 5.87
N VAL A 545 16.85 3.63 6.01
CA VAL A 545 17.12 4.23 7.32
C VAL A 545 15.79 4.47 8.04
N ASP A 546 15.63 3.87 9.22
CA ASP A 546 14.41 3.99 10.02
C ASP A 546 14.32 5.36 10.71
N PRO A 547 13.11 5.92 10.89
CA PRO A 547 12.90 7.13 11.70
C PRO A 547 13.40 7.06 13.14
N ASP A 548 13.55 5.86 13.72
CA ASP A 548 14.11 5.68 15.07
C ASP A 548 15.61 6.00 15.14
N SER A 549 16.29 6.20 13.99
CA SER A 549 17.71 6.52 13.92
C SER A 549 18.04 7.84 14.62
N LYS A 550 19.17 7.83 15.33
CA LYS A 550 19.75 9.03 15.98
C LYS A 550 21.20 9.18 15.55
N PRO A 551 21.79 10.38 15.65
CA PRO A 551 23.22 10.55 15.44
C PRO A 551 24.05 9.56 16.29
N GLY A 552 24.88 8.75 15.63
CA GLY A 552 25.68 7.70 16.27
C GLY A 552 24.93 6.40 16.66
N ALA A 553 23.62 6.33 16.38
CA ALA A 553 22.80 5.14 16.64
C ALA A 553 21.83 4.92 15.47
N LEU A 554 22.37 4.51 14.32
CA LEU A 554 21.61 4.26 13.11
C LEU A 554 20.80 2.97 13.22
N VAL A 555 19.59 3.02 12.65
CA VAL A 555 18.69 1.87 12.53
C VAL A 555 18.31 1.71 11.06
N PHE A 556 18.46 0.51 10.53
CA PHE A 556 18.09 0.18 9.15
C PHE A 556 17.02 -0.88 9.10
N ASN A 557 16.00 -0.66 8.29
CA ASN A 557 14.98 -1.64 7.96
C ASN A 557 15.35 -2.36 6.67
N ARG A 558 15.41 -3.70 6.67
CA ARG A 558 15.53 -4.45 5.41
C ARG A 558 14.22 -4.30 4.64
N THR A 559 14.29 -3.59 3.52
CA THR A 559 13.16 -3.47 2.58
C THR A 559 12.90 -4.80 1.90
N LEU A 560 13.90 -5.36 1.21
CA LEU A 560 13.81 -6.63 0.49
C LEU A 560 15.19 -7.31 0.37
N ALA A 561 15.20 -8.64 0.24
CA ALA A 561 16.38 -9.38 -0.18
C ALA A 561 16.67 -9.15 -1.68
N LEU A 562 17.95 -9.34 -2.11
CA LEU A 562 18.32 -9.24 -3.53
C LEU A 562 17.66 -10.30 -4.41
N LYS A 563 17.42 -11.50 -3.86
CA LYS A 563 16.87 -12.62 -4.62
C LYS A 563 15.43 -12.33 -5.01
N ASP A 564 15.20 -12.26 -6.32
CA ASP A 564 13.87 -12.13 -6.88
C ASP A 564 13.19 -13.51 -6.96
N THR A 565 12.11 -13.69 -6.19
CA THR A 565 11.29 -14.90 -6.21
C THR A 565 10.23 -14.86 -7.30
N TRP A 566 9.78 -13.65 -7.70
CA TRP A 566 8.79 -13.47 -8.76
C TRP A 566 9.28 -13.99 -10.11
N ALA A 567 10.50 -13.68 -10.49
CA ALA A 567 11.09 -14.17 -11.74
C ALA A 567 11.10 -15.71 -11.88
N LYS A 568 11.03 -16.44 -10.76
CA LYS A 568 10.90 -17.91 -10.76
C LYS A 568 9.46 -18.36 -10.87
N ILE A 569 8.53 -17.64 -10.23
CA ILE A 569 7.08 -17.88 -10.29
C ILE A 569 6.60 -17.60 -11.71
N GLU A 570 6.93 -16.45 -12.27
CA GLU A 570 6.56 -16.00 -13.60
C GLU A 570 6.97 -16.99 -14.70
N LYS A 571 8.17 -17.57 -14.60
CA LYS A 571 8.63 -18.62 -15.54
C LYS A 571 7.79 -19.90 -15.51
N LYS A 572 7.07 -20.16 -14.41
CA LYS A 572 6.20 -21.32 -14.24
C LYS A 572 4.75 -21.04 -14.61
N LEU A 573 4.36 -19.77 -14.76
CA LEU A 573 3.02 -19.38 -15.15
C LEU A 573 2.78 -19.75 -16.63
N PRO A 574 1.57 -20.22 -16.98
CA PRO A 574 1.15 -20.35 -18.37
C PRO A 574 1.25 -19.01 -19.10
N GLU A 575 1.53 -19.03 -20.40
CA GLU A 575 1.76 -17.79 -21.18
C GLU A 575 0.60 -16.78 -21.10
N ASN A 576 -0.62 -17.24 -20.97
CA ASN A 576 -1.83 -16.43 -20.79
C ASN A 576 -1.96 -15.78 -19.39
N LYS A 577 -1.09 -16.11 -18.42
CA LYS A 577 -1.00 -15.49 -17.09
C LYS A 577 0.27 -14.65 -16.90
N LYS A 578 1.16 -14.65 -17.90
CA LYS A 578 2.33 -13.78 -17.91
C LYS A 578 1.88 -12.38 -18.30
N ALA A 579 2.15 -11.39 -17.47
CA ALA A 579 1.76 -10.00 -17.65
C ALA A 579 0.24 -9.72 -17.53
N GLY A 580 -0.35 -9.93 -16.34
CA GLY A 580 -1.60 -9.25 -15.94
C GLY A 580 -2.77 -9.27 -16.91
N GLN A 581 -2.84 -10.22 -17.88
CA GLN A 581 -3.97 -10.30 -18.79
C GLN A 581 -5.15 -11.02 -18.13
N PRO A 582 -6.31 -10.41 -18.02
CA PRO A 582 -7.52 -11.11 -17.60
C PRO A 582 -7.90 -12.15 -18.66
N HIS A 583 -8.32 -13.33 -18.21
CA HIS A 583 -8.92 -14.36 -19.07
C HIS A 583 -10.06 -13.78 -19.90
N ARG A 584 -10.10 -14.17 -21.18
CA ARG A 584 -11.23 -13.98 -22.08
C ARG A 584 -12.52 -14.60 -21.55
#